data_cfbf9105f2e5c7e128370dfb73821c00
#
_entry.id   cfbf9105f2e5c7e128370dfb73821c00
#
_cell.length_a   1.000
_cell.length_b   1.000
_cell.length_c   1.000
_cell.angle_alpha   90.00
_cell.angle_beta   90.00
_cell.angle_gamma   90.00
#
_symmetry.space_group_name_H-M   'P 1'
#
loop_
_entity.id
_entity.type
_entity.pdbx_description
1 polymer ?
#
loop_
_entity_poly.entity_id
_entity_poly.type
_entity_poly.pdbx_seq_one_letter_code
_entity_poly.pdbx_strand_id
1 'polypeptide(L)'
;YGAPGVELTGLHKETATVTQLHFLPGQGWLLSLLDDNTLHLWEVCQKEGCSNLEETRSFGLPGRPGSGCADCSPGITRVTVVLPMAASTLVCLGTEGGAVYFLTLPTLTLLEDKTLFPDEILQSVPDDYRCGKALGPVESLQEHPREGSRLLIGYSRGLVVLWEQSTRVVQHLFLGNQQLESLAWEQSGKSIVSSHSDGGYMVWAVSGTGQRTQQPVMSTIPYGPFPCKAISKILWRTCESGNPFIIFSGGMPRASYGDRHCVSVLQGQTLATLDFTSRVIDFFTVQSAEVPEGGFENPRALVVLVEEELVAIDLQTPGWPTIPAPYLAPLHSSAITCSCHVSNVPLKLWERIVSVGEQQSP
;
A
#
# COMPACT_ATOMS: atom_id res chain seq x y z
N TYR A 1 18.49 9.86 5.26
CA TYR A 1 18.75 10.91 4.28
C TYR A 1 17.66 11.97 4.42
N GLY A 2 17.98 13.07 5.08
CA GLY A 2 17.16 14.27 5.10
C GLY A 2 17.41 15.15 3.87
N ALA A 3 16.81 16.35 3.87
CA ALA A 3 17.23 17.41 2.97
C ALA A 3 18.76 17.53 3.06
N PRO A 4 19.45 17.95 1.96
CA PRO A 4 20.89 17.79 1.82
C PRO A 4 21.68 18.14 3.08
N GLY A 5 22.37 17.15 3.63
CA GLY A 5 23.18 17.29 4.84
C GLY A 5 22.41 17.36 6.17
N VAL A 6 21.10 17.07 6.19
CA VAL A 6 20.32 16.97 7.43
C VAL A 6 19.94 15.51 7.68
N GLU A 7 20.49 14.92 8.71
CA GLU A 7 20.10 13.62 9.26
C GLU A 7 19.33 13.86 10.56
N LEU A 8 18.13 13.29 10.64
CA LEU A 8 17.30 13.35 11.84
C LEU A 8 17.14 11.93 12.40
N THR A 9 17.44 11.77 13.66
CA THR A 9 17.34 10.49 14.36
C THR A 9 16.29 10.60 15.47
N GLY A 10 15.31 9.71 15.42
CA GLY A 10 14.34 9.50 16.52
C GLY A 10 14.62 8.15 17.17
N LEU A 11 14.58 8.10 18.50
CA LEU A 11 14.75 6.88 19.27
C LEU A 11 13.44 6.52 19.97
N HIS A 12 12.95 5.30 19.72
CA HIS A 12 11.87 4.72 20.52
C HIS A 12 12.36 4.43 21.93
N LYS A 13 11.50 4.62 22.91
CA LYS A 13 11.74 4.27 24.31
C LYS A 13 11.61 2.77 24.55
N GLU A 14 10.78 2.15 23.76
CA GLU A 14 10.48 0.72 23.78
C GLU A 14 11.58 -0.07 23.05
N THR A 15 11.77 -1.31 23.46
CA THR A 15 12.72 -2.25 22.82
C THR A 15 12.13 -3.01 21.65
N ALA A 16 10.97 -2.56 21.18
CA ALA A 16 10.23 -3.18 20.07
C ALA A 16 10.81 -2.81 18.70
N THR A 17 10.54 -3.63 17.69
CA THR A 17 11.03 -3.45 16.32
C THR A 17 10.03 -2.67 15.48
N VAL A 18 10.51 -1.69 14.71
CA VAL A 18 9.68 -0.97 13.73
C VAL A 18 9.31 -1.90 12.58
N THR A 19 8.02 -2.09 12.35
CA THR A 19 7.48 -2.96 11.30
C THR A 19 6.98 -2.18 10.08
N GLN A 20 6.44 -0.98 10.29
CA GLN A 20 5.94 -0.11 9.22
C GLN A 20 6.28 1.35 9.50
N LEU A 21 6.51 2.10 8.43
CA LEU A 21 6.73 3.55 8.46
C LEU A 21 5.82 4.21 7.42
N HIS A 22 5.11 5.28 7.81
CA HIS A 22 4.23 6.03 6.95
C HIS A 22 4.49 7.52 7.08
N PHE A 23 5.00 8.14 6.02
CA PHE A 23 5.09 9.59 5.93
C PHE A 23 3.72 10.18 5.63
N LEU A 24 3.42 11.31 6.26
CA LEU A 24 2.19 12.08 6.07
C LEU A 24 2.55 13.33 5.27
N PRO A 25 2.49 13.28 3.92
CA PRO A 25 2.90 14.39 3.07
C PRO A 25 2.09 15.66 3.36
N GLY A 26 2.76 16.80 3.38
CA GLY A 26 2.14 18.09 3.64
C GLY A 26 1.83 18.40 5.11
N GLN A 27 1.95 17.43 6.01
CA GLN A 27 1.72 17.61 7.44
C GLN A 27 3.03 17.60 8.24
N GLY A 28 4.12 17.11 7.66
CA GLY A 28 5.43 17.03 8.32
C GLY A 28 5.51 15.95 9.40
N TRP A 29 4.58 14.99 9.40
CA TRP A 29 4.52 13.91 10.37
C TRP A 29 4.99 12.58 9.80
N LEU A 30 5.49 11.73 10.68
CA LEU A 30 5.86 10.35 10.41
C LEU A 30 5.12 9.45 11.42
N LEU A 31 4.50 8.39 10.92
CA LEU A 31 3.94 7.32 11.76
C LEU A 31 4.86 6.11 11.72
N SER A 32 5.15 5.52 12.87
CA SER A 32 5.80 4.22 13.00
C SER A 32 4.91 3.24 13.74
N LEU A 33 4.79 2.02 13.20
CA LEU A 33 4.15 0.89 13.86
C LEU A 33 5.24 -0.06 14.35
N LEU A 34 5.14 -0.47 15.61
CA LEU A 34 6.06 -1.43 16.21
C LEU A 34 5.44 -2.85 16.25
N ASP A 35 6.27 -3.86 16.45
CA ASP A 35 5.84 -5.26 16.53
C ASP A 35 5.04 -5.60 17.80
N ASP A 36 5.05 -4.73 18.79
CA ASP A 36 4.18 -4.76 19.98
C ASP A 36 2.78 -4.16 19.74
N ASN A 37 2.46 -3.76 18.46
CA ASN A 37 1.24 -3.08 18.03
C ASN A 37 1.02 -1.68 18.59
N THR A 38 2.07 -1.00 18.97
CA THR A 38 2.01 0.43 19.29
C THR A 38 2.29 1.28 18.06
N LEU A 39 1.49 2.32 17.90
CA LEU A 39 1.63 3.32 16.83
C LEU A 39 2.17 4.60 17.43
N HIS A 40 3.19 5.18 16.81
CA HIS A 40 3.86 6.38 17.27
C HIS A 40 3.84 7.46 16.21
N LEU A 41 3.52 8.69 16.63
CA LEU A 41 3.53 9.88 15.77
C LEU A 41 4.77 10.71 16.08
N TRP A 42 5.52 11.04 15.05
CA TRP A 42 6.75 11.81 15.09
C TRP A 42 6.62 13.11 14.32
N GLU A 43 7.23 14.15 14.84
CA GLU A 43 7.26 15.47 14.23
C GLU A 43 8.68 16.04 14.24
N VAL A 44 9.02 16.80 13.19
CA VAL A 44 10.29 17.53 13.13
C VAL A 44 10.13 18.83 13.90
N CYS A 45 10.78 18.94 15.03
CA CYS A 45 10.77 20.12 15.90
C CYS A 45 12.09 20.89 15.75
N GLN A 46 12.00 22.22 15.74
CA GLN A 46 13.17 23.09 15.79
C GLN A 46 13.39 23.58 17.23
N LYS A 47 14.51 23.19 17.83
CA LYS A 47 14.95 23.66 19.16
C LYS A 47 16.36 24.23 19.04
N GLU A 48 16.55 25.45 19.53
CA GLU A 48 17.86 26.12 19.60
C GLU A 48 18.61 26.16 18.24
N GLY A 49 17.85 26.27 17.13
CA GLY A 49 18.42 26.30 15.79
C GLY A 49 18.76 24.92 15.20
N CYS A 50 18.55 23.83 15.94
CA CYS A 50 18.70 22.46 15.49
C CYS A 50 17.34 21.82 15.21
N SER A 51 17.25 21.03 14.14
CA SER A 51 16.09 20.21 13.84
C SER A 51 16.22 18.85 14.51
N ASN A 52 15.19 18.42 15.23
CA ASN A 52 15.13 17.13 15.91
C ASN A 52 13.84 16.39 15.51
N LEU A 53 13.90 15.07 15.45
CA LEU A 53 12.75 14.21 15.29
C LEU A 53 12.25 13.77 16.67
N GLU A 54 11.07 14.23 17.06
CA GLU A 54 10.50 13.98 18.39
C GLU A 54 9.21 13.19 18.30
N GLU A 55 9.05 12.21 19.18
CA GLU A 55 7.81 11.51 19.39
C GLU A 55 6.81 12.44 20.11
N THR A 56 5.68 12.72 19.46
CA THR A 56 4.64 13.60 20.00
C THR A 56 3.50 12.83 20.65
N ARG A 57 3.17 11.66 20.13
CA ARG A 57 2.08 10.80 20.61
C ARG A 57 2.39 9.33 20.38
N SER A 58 1.82 8.49 21.25
CA SER A 58 1.77 7.04 21.05
C SER A 58 0.37 6.50 21.34
N PHE A 59 0.02 5.39 20.70
CA PHE A 59 -1.26 4.72 20.85
C PHE A 59 -1.08 3.21 20.77
N GLY A 60 -1.64 2.47 21.71
CA GLY A 60 -1.74 1.03 21.69
C GLY A 60 -3.20 0.60 21.54
N LEU A 61 -3.50 -0.35 20.65
CA LEU A 61 -4.86 -0.88 20.51
C LEU A 61 -5.32 -1.50 21.83
N PRO A 62 -6.49 -1.12 22.35
CA PRO A 62 -7.03 -1.74 23.55
C PRO A 62 -7.34 -3.21 23.26
N GLY A 63 -6.96 -4.11 24.15
CA GLY A 63 -7.43 -5.49 24.13
C GLY A 63 -8.95 -5.51 24.16
N ARG A 64 -9.59 -6.40 23.39
CA ARG A 64 -11.07 -6.49 23.29
C ARG A 64 -11.70 -6.63 24.69
N PRO A 65 -12.53 -5.68 25.15
CA PRO A 65 -13.27 -5.87 26.39
C PRO A 65 -14.37 -6.90 26.14
N GLY A 66 -14.36 -8.00 26.86
CA GLY A 66 -15.55 -8.85 26.95
C GLY A 66 -15.48 -10.32 26.56
N SER A 67 -14.32 -10.96 26.43
CA SER A 67 -14.27 -12.43 26.50
C SER A 67 -14.14 -12.85 27.97
N GLY A 68 -15.27 -13.12 28.62
CA GLY A 68 -15.32 -13.59 30.01
C GLY A 68 -14.77 -15.00 30.21
N CYS A 69 -13.77 -15.41 29.49
CA CYS A 69 -13.00 -16.62 29.66
C CYS A 69 -11.72 -16.29 30.44
N ALA A 70 -11.62 -16.73 31.68
CA ALA A 70 -10.51 -16.49 32.59
C ALA A 70 -9.15 -17.07 32.10
N ASP A 71 -9.15 -17.88 31.05
CA ASP A 71 -7.96 -18.55 30.48
C ASP A 71 -7.54 -18.01 29.09
N CYS A 72 -8.24 -17.02 28.54
CA CYS A 72 -7.81 -16.38 27.30
C CYS A 72 -6.90 -15.21 27.69
N SER A 73 -5.61 -15.32 27.40
CA SER A 73 -4.73 -14.17 27.33
C SER A 73 -5.44 -13.08 26.52
N PRO A 74 -5.47 -11.80 26.95
CA PRO A 74 -6.07 -10.74 26.16
C PRO A 74 -5.38 -10.76 24.81
N GLY A 75 -6.09 -11.29 23.79
CA GLY A 75 -5.56 -11.42 22.45
C GLY A 75 -5.22 -10.03 21.94
N ILE A 76 -3.94 -9.69 21.95
CA ILE A 76 -3.44 -8.46 21.32
C ILE A 76 -3.80 -8.58 19.85
N THR A 77 -4.77 -7.78 19.41
CA THR A 77 -5.21 -7.77 18.02
C THR A 77 -4.08 -7.15 17.20
N ARG A 78 -3.33 -7.97 16.48
CA ARG A 78 -2.20 -7.51 15.67
C ARG A 78 -2.67 -6.59 14.55
N VAL A 79 -2.02 -5.43 14.41
CA VAL A 79 -2.21 -4.54 13.27
C VAL A 79 -1.50 -5.14 12.06
N THR A 80 -2.23 -5.29 10.95
CA THR A 80 -1.71 -5.84 9.69
C THR A 80 -1.48 -4.75 8.66
N VAL A 81 -2.35 -3.74 8.61
CA VAL A 81 -2.30 -2.65 7.63
C VAL A 81 -2.53 -1.31 8.31
N VAL A 82 -1.75 -0.31 7.94
CA VAL A 82 -1.93 1.08 8.33
C VAL A 82 -2.20 1.90 7.06
N LEU A 83 -3.30 2.64 7.04
CA LEU A 83 -3.66 3.53 5.93
C LEU A 83 -3.89 4.95 6.48
N PRO A 84 -2.93 5.87 6.33
CA PRO A 84 -3.21 7.30 6.47
C PRO A 84 -4.13 7.76 5.34
N MET A 85 -5.27 8.37 5.68
CA MET A 85 -6.25 8.80 4.68
C MET A 85 -5.87 10.15 4.10
N ALA A 86 -5.87 10.25 2.76
CA ALA A 86 -5.49 11.48 2.06
C ALA A 86 -6.56 12.58 2.16
N ALA A 87 -7.84 12.18 2.16
CA ALA A 87 -8.97 13.11 2.19
C ALA A 87 -9.34 13.62 3.59
N SER A 88 -8.73 13.09 4.66
CA SER A 88 -9.08 13.44 6.04
C SER A 88 -7.88 13.33 6.98
N THR A 89 -8.04 13.85 8.19
CA THR A 89 -7.05 13.71 9.27
C THR A 89 -7.25 12.40 10.05
N LEU A 90 -7.47 11.29 9.32
CA LEU A 90 -7.71 9.98 9.90
C LEU A 90 -6.62 8.99 9.48
N VAL A 91 -6.40 8.02 10.35
CA VAL A 91 -5.61 6.82 10.04
C VAL A 91 -6.50 5.60 10.27
N CYS A 92 -6.54 4.70 9.30
CA CYS A 92 -7.23 3.42 9.41
C CYS A 92 -6.22 2.32 9.75
N LEU A 93 -6.58 1.47 10.69
CA LEU A 93 -5.80 0.30 11.11
C LEU A 93 -6.58 -0.97 10.82
N GLY A 94 -6.12 -1.77 9.88
CA GLY A 94 -6.61 -3.13 9.66
C GLY A 94 -5.94 -4.11 10.61
N THR A 95 -6.67 -5.13 11.05
CA THR A 95 -6.18 -6.07 12.07
C THR A 95 -6.28 -7.53 11.63
N GLU A 96 -5.51 -8.38 12.29
CA GLU A 96 -5.54 -9.83 12.10
C GLU A 96 -6.92 -10.44 12.41
N GLY A 97 -7.66 -9.85 13.35
CA GLY A 97 -9.02 -10.24 13.68
C GLY A 97 -10.09 -9.78 12.67
N GLY A 98 -9.70 -9.03 11.63
CA GLY A 98 -10.59 -8.53 10.59
C GLY A 98 -11.31 -7.23 10.92
N ALA A 99 -11.05 -6.61 12.08
CA ALA A 99 -11.60 -5.31 12.44
C ALA A 99 -10.79 -4.17 11.79
N VAL A 100 -11.47 -3.04 11.52
CA VAL A 100 -10.84 -1.80 11.06
C VAL A 100 -11.11 -0.70 12.08
N TYR A 101 -10.05 -0.15 12.62
CA TYR A 101 -10.09 0.95 13.58
C TYR A 101 -9.76 2.27 12.91
N PHE A 102 -10.31 3.36 13.44
CA PHE A 102 -10.07 4.71 12.95
C PHE A 102 -9.52 5.59 14.06
N LEU A 103 -8.40 6.23 13.80
CA LEU A 103 -7.75 7.18 14.70
C LEU A 103 -7.72 8.57 14.08
N THR A 104 -7.88 9.61 14.92
CA THR A 104 -7.68 10.99 14.50
C THR A 104 -6.21 11.37 14.53
N LEU A 105 -5.78 12.23 13.61
CA LEU A 105 -4.47 12.88 13.63
C LEU A 105 -4.62 14.36 14.02
N PRO A 106 -3.69 14.94 14.76
CA PRO A 106 -2.46 14.36 15.33
C PRO A 106 -2.65 13.72 16.71
N THR A 107 -3.85 13.65 17.23
CA THR A 107 -4.11 13.24 18.63
C THR A 107 -3.99 11.73 18.86
N LEU A 108 -4.03 10.91 17.79
CA LEU A 108 -4.13 9.46 17.85
C LEU A 108 -5.29 8.96 18.73
N THR A 109 -6.44 9.65 18.66
CA THR A 109 -7.63 9.29 19.43
C THR A 109 -8.46 8.28 18.67
N LEU A 110 -8.81 7.16 19.31
CA LEU A 110 -9.68 6.13 18.74
C LEU A 110 -11.10 6.64 18.58
N LEU A 111 -11.66 6.46 17.39
CA LEU A 111 -13.06 6.74 17.08
C LEU A 111 -13.86 5.42 17.20
N GLU A 112 -14.35 5.12 18.39
CA GLU A 112 -15.09 3.89 18.68
C GLU A 112 -16.36 3.75 17.84
N ASP A 113 -17.05 4.86 17.60
CA ASP A 113 -18.26 4.94 16.78
C ASP A 113 -18.03 4.62 15.29
N LYS A 114 -16.79 4.81 14.81
CA LYS A 114 -16.39 4.48 13.44
C LYS A 114 -15.76 3.10 13.29
N THR A 115 -15.38 2.47 14.39
CA THR A 115 -14.77 1.14 14.35
C THR A 115 -15.69 0.15 13.63
N LEU A 116 -15.13 -0.60 12.69
CA LEU A 116 -15.85 -1.58 11.89
C LEU A 116 -15.43 -2.98 12.31
N PHE A 117 -16.38 -3.76 12.79
CA PHE A 117 -16.17 -5.14 13.20
C PHE A 117 -16.55 -6.13 12.09
N PRO A 118 -15.91 -7.32 12.03
CA PRO A 118 -16.18 -8.34 11.02
C PRO A 118 -17.65 -8.74 10.96
N ASP A 119 -18.35 -8.76 12.08
CA ASP A 119 -19.76 -9.15 12.17
C ASP A 119 -20.68 -8.23 11.37
N GLU A 120 -20.36 -6.94 11.29
CA GLU A 120 -21.10 -5.96 10.46
C GLU A 120 -20.97 -6.29 8.97
N ILE A 121 -19.78 -6.67 8.53
CA ILE A 121 -19.51 -7.09 7.16
C ILE A 121 -20.21 -8.41 6.85
N LEU A 122 -20.11 -9.39 7.78
CA LEU A 122 -20.67 -10.73 7.60
C LEU A 122 -22.18 -10.72 7.40
N GLN A 123 -22.90 -9.76 7.98
CA GLN A 123 -24.36 -9.62 7.75
C GLN A 123 -24.71 -9.36 6.28
N SER A 124 -23.79 -8.78 5.51
CA SER A 124 -23.99 -8.48 4.09
C SER A 124 -23.45 -9.56 3.15
N VAL A 125 -22.68 -10.51 3.67
CA VAL A 125 -22.05 -11.59 2.88
C VAL A 125 -23.05 -12.73 2.69
N PRO A 126 -23.24 -13.27 1.44
CA PRO A 126 -24.10 -14.40 1.17
C PRO A 126 -23.71 -15.65 1.97
N ASP A 127 -24.69 -16.42 2.41
CA ASP A 127 -24.48 -17.60 3.27
C ASP A 127 -23.66 -18.70 2.60
N ASP A 128 -23.84 -18.90 1.31
CA ASP A 128 -23.10 -19.86 0.48
C ASP A 128 -21.61 -19.53 0.40
N TYR A 129 -21.26 -18.25 0.39
CA TYR A 129 -19.85 -17.81 0.44
C TYR A 129 -19.28 -17.92 1.87
N ARG A 130 -20.06 -17.56 2.86
CA ARG A 130 -19.64 -17.52 4.27
C ARG A 130 -19.24 -18.89 4.80
N CYS A 131 -20.00 -19.95 4.52
CA CYS A 131 -19.74 -21.36 4.89
C CYS A 131 -19.16 -21.55 6.31
N GLY A 132 -19.59 -20.76 7.29
CA GLY A 132 -19.09 -20.79 8.67
C GLY A 132 -17.63 -20.32 8.86
N LYS A 133 -16.99 -19.74 7.86
CA LYS A 133 -15.60 -19.28 7.91
C LYS A 133 -15.52 -17.80 8.34
N ALA A 134 -14.56 -17.48 9.21
CA ALA A 134 -14.22 -16.09 9.50
C ALA A 134 -13.65 -15.39 8.26
N LEU A 135 -13.72 -14.05 8.19
CA LEU A 135 -13.21 -13.26 7.07
C LEU A 135 -11.67 -13.36 6.92
N GLY A 136 -10.97 -13.62 8.01
CA GLY A 136 -9.52 -13.60 8.09
C GLY A 136 -8.97 -12.19 8.36
N PRO A 137 -7.64 -12.05 8.40
CA PRO A 137 -6.97 -10.77 8.53
C PRO A 137 -7.36 -9.77 7.46
N VAL A 138 -7.33 -8.49 7.82
CA VAL A 138 -7.36 -7.40 6.83
C VAL A 138 -5.99 -7.39 6.13
N GLU A 139 -5.98 -7.64 4.83
CA GLU A 139 -4.76 -7.71 4.02
C GLU A 139 -4.45 -6.39 3.33
N SER A 140 -5.49 -5.66 2.93
CA SER A 140 -5.34 -4.38 2.24
C SER A 140 -6.45 -3.41 2.59
N LEU A 141 -6.08 -2.14 2.74
CA LEU A 141 -6.99 -1.01 2.86
C LEU A 141 -6.64 0.02 1.79
N GLN A 142 -7.64 0.52 1.07
CA GLN A 142 -7.46 1.52 0.01
C GLN A 142 -8.58 2.55 0.10
N GLU A 143 -8.21 3.83 0.12
CA GLU A 143 -9.17 4.93 -0.03
C GLU A 143 -9.64 5.01 -1.48
N HIS A 144 -10.94 5.30 -1.70
CA HIS A 144 -11.45 5.49 -3.06
C HIS A 144 -10.81 6.74 -3.67
N PRO A 145 -10.28 6.69 -4.92
CA PRO A 145 -9.45 7.76 -5.48
C PRO A 145 -10.17 9.11 -5.68
N ARG A 146 -11.50 9.11 -5.68
CA ARG A 146 -12.31 10.33 -5.89
C ARG A 146 -13.29 10.62 -4.76
N GLU A 147 -13.64 9.65 -3.95
CA GLU A 147 -14.68 9.74 -2.93
C GLU A 147 -14.12 9.27 -1.58
N GLY A 148 -13.53 10.18 -0.81
CA GLY A 148 -12.84 9.87 0.44
C GLY A 148 -13.73 9.28 1.55
N SER A 149 -15.05 9.26 1.37
CA SER A 149 -15.97 8.56 2.28
C SER A 149 -16.00 7.04 2.06
N ARG A 150 -15.44 6.55 0.94
CA ARG A 150 -15.46 5.14 0.57
C ARG A 150 -14.11 4.49 0.85
N LEU A 151 -14.17 3.33 1.51
CA LEU A 151 -13.01 2.53 1.86
C LEU A 151 -13.13 1.13 1.23
N LEU A 152 -12.11 0.72 0.52
CA LEU A 152 -11.97 -0.64 0.01
C LEU A 152 -11.21 -1.46 1.03
N ILE A 153 -11.81 -2.56 1.49
CA ILE A 153 -11.26 -3.43 2.52
C ILE A 153 -11.07 -4.82 1.92
N GLY A 154 -9.84 -5.28 1.86
CA GLY A 154 -9.50 -6.62 1.39
C GLY A 154 -9.18 -7.54 2.55
N TYR A 155 -9.84 -8.69 2.58
CA TYR A 155 -9.60 -9.75 3.57
C TYR A 155 -8.76 -10.87 2.97
N SER A 156 -7.85 -11.42 3.75
CA SER A 156 -6.88 -12.43 3.29
C SER A 156 -7.50 -13.64 2.60
N ARG A 157 -8.73 -14.02 2.95
CA ARG A 157 -9.43 -15.15 2.33
C ARG A 157 -10.06 -14.87 0.97
N GLY A 158 -9.88 -13.66 0.43
CA GLY A 158 -10.31 -13.29 -0.92
C GLY A 158 -11.54 -12.40 -0.99
N LEU A 159 -12.24 -12.16 0.12
CA LEU A 159 -13.34 -11.19 0.15
C LEU A 159 -12.79 -9.77 0.07
N VAL A 160 -13.34 -8.97 -0.83
CA VAL A 160 -13.11 -7.52 -0.88
C VAL A 160 -14.43 -6.79 -0.73
N VAL A 161 -14.44 -5.74 0.06
CA VAL A 161 -15.65 -4.98 0.44
C VAL A 161 -15.43 -3.51 0.11
N LEU A 162 -16.38 -2.89 -0.59
CA LEU A 162 -16.47 -1.44 -0.69
C LEU A 162 -17.42 -0.93 0.39
N TRP A 163 -16.85 -0.24 1.37
CA TRP A 163 -17.55 0.29 2.53
C TRP A 163 -17.76 1.79 2.43
N GLU A 164 -19.00 2.24 2.64
CA GLU A 164 -19.33 3.66 2.77
C GLU A 164 -19.31 4.05 4.25
N GLN A 165 -18.37 4.93 4.62
CA GLN A 165 -18.14 5.32 6.02
C GLN A 165 -19.28 6.19 6.58
N SER A 166 -19.85 7.07 5.75
CA SER A 166 -20.87 8.03 6.18
C SER A 166 -22.19 7.38 6.57
N THR A 167 -22.59 6.34 5.84
CA THR A 167 -23.84 5.60 6.04
C THR A 167 -23.64 4.27 6.76
N ARG A 168 -22.40 3.83 6.98
CA ARG A 168 -22.04 2.53 7.54
C ARG A 168 -22.67 1.36 6.77
N VAL A 169 -22.57 1.38 5.45
CA VAL A 169 -23.18 0.36 4.58
C VAL A 169 -22.15 -0.25 3.65
N VAL A 170 -22.22 -1.57 3.49
CA VAL A 170 -21.52 -2.30 2.42
C VAL A 170 -22.19 -1.95 1.09
N GLN A 171 -21.47 -1.25 0.21
CA GLN A 171 -21.96 -0.91 -1.12
C GLN A 171 -21.78 -2.06 -2.10
N HIS A 172 -20.57 -2.64 -2.13
CA HIS A 172 -20.25 -3.76 -3.02
C HIS A 172 -19.45 -4.84 -2.30
N LEU A 173 -19.66 -6.08 -2.73
CA LEU A 173 -18.95 -7.28 -2.34
C LEU A 173 -18.31 -7.91 -3.58
N PHE A 174 -17.01 -8.15 -3.52
CA PHE A 174 -16.23 -8.83 -4.55
C PHE A 174 -15.77 -10.16 -3.98
N LEU A 175 -16.43 -11.23 -4.42
CA LEU A 175 -16.29 -12.57 -3.82
C LEU A 175 -15.17 -13.35 -4.52
N GLY A 176 -13.94 -13.10 -4.11
CA GLY A 176 -12.79 -13.90 -4.53
C GLY A 176 -12.71 -15.22 -3.78
N ASN A 177 -12.20 -16.25 -4.43
CA ASN A 177 -12.04 -17.60 -3.87
C ASN A 177 -10.57 -17.98 -3.62
N GLN A 178 -9.66 -17.10 -3.95
CA GLN A 178 -8.22 -17.24 -3.73
C GLN A 178 -7.73 -16.27 -2.65
N GLN A 179 -6.68 -16.65 -1.94
CA GLN A 179 -6.06 -15.77 -0.95
C GLN A 179 -5.63 -14.46 -1.60
N LEU A 180 -6.08 -13.35 -1.00
CA LEU A 180 -5.75 -12.00 -1.43
C LEU A 180 -4.33 -11.63 -0.98
N GLU A 181 -3.57 -11.01 -1.87
CA GLU A 181 -2.23 -10.47 -1.58
C GLU A 181 -2.19 -8.95 -1.69
N SER A 182 -2.84 -8.36 -2.69
CA SER A 182 -2.81 -6.92 -2.92
C SER A 182 -4.05 -6.42 -3.67
N LEU A 183 -4.35 -5.14 -3.49
CA LEU A 183 -5.43 -4.42 -4.18
C LEU A 183 -4.90 -3.13 -4.78
N ALA A 184 -5.46 -2.73 -5.92
CA ALA A 184 -5.25 -1.40 -6.47
C ALA A 184 -6.52 -0.88 -7.14
N TRP A 185 -6.76 0.43 -7.01
CA TRP A 185 -7.78 1.14 -7.75
C TRP A 185 -7.31 1.49 -9.16
N GLU A 186 -8.23 1.48 -10.09
CA GLU A 186 -8.14 2.26 -11.30
C GLU A 186 -8.50 3.72 -10.96
N GLN A 187 -7.80 4.69 -11.53
CA GLN A 187 -7.85 6.11 -11.16
C GLN A 187 -9.25 6.74 -11.18
N SER A 188 -10.15 6.28 -12.04
CA SER A 188 -11.53 6.79 -12.07
C SER A 188 -12.40 6.29 -10.90
N GLY A 189 -11.96 5.24 -10.20
CA GLY A 189 -12.72 4.56 -9.15
C GLY A 189 -13.81 3.62 -9.66
N LYS A 190 -13.84 3.35 -10.97
CA LYS A 190 -14.85 2.47 -11.61
C LYS A 190 -14.44 1.00 -11.66
N SER A 191 -13.15 0.73 -11.39
CA SER A 191 -12.62 -0.63 -11.41
C SER A 191 -11.54 -0.81 -10.36
N ILE A 192 -11.38 -2.05 -9.93
CA ILE A 192 -10.29 -2.47 -9.04
C ILE A 192 -9.59 -3.69 -9.64
N VAL A 193 -8.36 -3.90 -9.24
CA VAL A 193 -7.60 -5.12 -9.49
C VAL A 193 -7.18 -5.74 -8.17
N SER A 194 -7.34 -7.06 -8.06
CA SER A 194 -6.89 -7.86 -6.92
C SER A 194 -5.87 -8.90 -7.35
N SER A 195 -4.79 -9.05 -6.63
CA SER A 195 -3.78 -10.09 -6.85
C SER A 195 -3.86 -11.18 -5.79
N HIS A 196 -3.42 -12.38 -6.16
CA HIS A 196 -3.70 -13.59 -5.39
C HIS A 196 -2.49 -14.51 -5.25
N SER A 197 -2.57 -15.41 -4.26
CA SER A 197 -1.52 -16.37 -3.89
C SER A 197 -1.25 -17.45 -4.94
N ASP A 198 -2.16 -17.67 -5.88
CA ASP A 198 -2.01 -18.61 -7.01
C ASP A 198 -1.21 -18.04 -8.19
N GLY A 199 -0.75 -16.80 -8.09
CA GLY A 199 -0.05 -16.07 -9.15
C GLY A 199 -0.98 -15.44 -10.18
N GLY A 200 -2.28 -15.36 -9.87
CA GLY A 200 -3.29 -14.70 -10.68
C GLY A 200 -3.66 -13.32 -10.20
N TYR A 201 -4.37 -12.60 -11.03
CA TYR A 201 -5.07 -11.37 -10.66
C TYR A 201 -6.46 -11.33 -11.29
N MET A 202 -7.36 -10.58 -10.67
CA MET A 202 -8.74 -10.38 -11.12
C MET A 202 -9.03 -8.90 -11.25
N VAL A 203 -9.80 -8.56 -12.29
CA VAL A 203 -10.32 -7.20 -12.51
C VAL A 203 -11.80 -7.21 -12.22
N TRP A 204 -12.27 -6.22 -11.47
CA TRP A 204 -13.65 -6.08 -11.05
C TRP A 204 -14.18 -4.71 -11.44
N ALA A 205 -15.41 -4.67 -11.95
CA ALA A 205 -16.10 -3.41 -12.19
C ALA A 205 -16.85 -2.97 -10.93
N VAL A 206 -16.75 -1.70 -10.58
CA VAL A 206 -17.53 -1.05 -9.54
C VAL A 206 -18.75 -0.42 -10.20
N SER A 207 -19.82 -1.20 -10.37
CA SER A 207 -21.03 -0.70 -11.05
C SER A 207 -22.00 -0.10 -10.03
N GLY A 208 -22.52 1.10 -10.35
CA GLY A 208 -23.47 1.82 -9.49
C GLY A 208 -24.90 1.27 -9.43
N THR A 209 -25.24 0.21 -10.16
CA THR A 209 -26.62 -0.23 -10.33
C THR A 209 -26.92 -1.54 -9.62
N GLY A 210 -27.52 -1.45 -8.43
CA GLY A 210 -28.45 -2.44 -7.87
C GLY A 210 -27.91 -3.79 -7.39
N GLN A 211 -26.83 -4.30 -7.93
CA GLN A 211 -26.29 -5.61 -7.53
C GLN A 211 -25.12 -5.42 -6.54
N ARG A 212 -25.34 -5.83 -5.29
CA ARG A 212 -24.32 -5.68 -4.24
C ARG A 212 -23.13 -6.61 -4.46
N THR A 213 -23.35 -7.82 -4.93
CA THR A 213 -22.30 -8.80 -5.22
C THR A 213 -21.81 -8.67 -6.65
N GLN A 214 -20.51 -8.50 -6.82
CA GLN A 214 -19.87 -8.35 -8.13
C GLN A 214 -19.13 -9.64 -8.51
N GLN A 215 -19.13 -9.94 -9.81
CA GLN A 215 -18.31 -10.99 -10.40
C GLN A 215 -17.09 -10.36 -11.08
N PRO A 216 -15.96 -11.06 -11.17
CA PRO A 216 -14.79 -10.53 -11.86
C PRO A 216 -15.09 -10.38 -13.36
N VAL A 217 -14.71 -9.24 -13.92
CA VAL A 217 -14.78 -8.99 -15.38
C VAL A 217 -13.71 -9.80 -16.09
N MET A 218 -12.57 -9.97 -15.45
CA MET A 218 -11.44 -10.72 -15.98
C MET A 218 -10.72 -11.44 -14.82
N SER A 219 -10.27 -12.66 -15.08
CA SER A 219 -9.39 -13.42 -14.21
C SER A 219 -8.31 -14.07 -15.06
N THR A 220 -7.06 -13.91 -14.68
CA THR A 220 -5.92 -14.45 -15.44
C THR A 220 -4.76 -14.81 -14.52
N ILE A 221 -3.99 -15.82 -14.95
CA ILE A 221 -2.69 -16.19 -14.37
C ILE A 221 -1.64 -15.94 -15.46
N PRO A 222 -0.91 -14.80 -15.41
CA PRO A 222 -0.08 -14.36 -16.54
C PRO A 222 0.97 -15.36 -16.99
N TYR A 223 1.48 -16.14 -16.07
CA TYR A 223 2.53 -17.15 -16.31
C TYR A 223 2.04 -18.61 -16.23
N GLY A 224 0.70 -18.80 -16.09
CA GLY A 224 0.09 -20.14 -16.12
C GLY A 224 0.30 -20.88 -17.43
N PRO A 225 -0.08 -22.15 -17.51
CA PRO A 225 -0.95 -22.92 -16.58
C PRO A 225 -0.22 -23.63 -15.42
N PHE A 226 1.06 -23.41 -15.26
CA PHE A 226 1.85 -24.05 -14.19
C PHE A 226 1.53 -23.46 -12.82
N PRO A 227 1.79 -24.17 -11.71
CA PRO A 227 1.73 -23.60 -10.37
C PRO A 227 2.65 -22.39 -10.27
N CYS A 228 2.09 -21.23 -9.95
CA CYS A 228 2.80 -19.97 -9.85
C CYS A 228 2.98 -19.55 -8.39
N LYS A 229 3.91 -18.63 -8.13
CA LYS A 229 4.07 -17.93 -6.86
C LYS A 229 3.04 -16.82 -6.78
N ALA A 230 2.75 -16.36 -5.57
CA ALA A 230 1.87 -15.23 -5.34
C ALA A 230 2.31 -13.97 -6.09
N ILE A 231 1.35 -13.17 -6.52
CA ILE A 231 1.59 -11.78 -6.93
C ILE A 231 1.43 -10.93 -5.67
N SER A 232 2.55 -10.53 -5.07
CA SER A 232 2.59 -9.86 -3.76
C SER A 232 2.14 -8.40 -3.80
N LYS A 233 2.31 -7.72 -4.93
CA LYS A 233 1.85 -6.34 -5.15
C LYS A 233 1.48 -6.14 -6.61
N ILE A 234 0.38 -5.42 -6.83
CA ILE A 234 -0.12 -5.06 -8.15
C ILE A 234 -0.49 -3.58 -8.22
N LEU A 235 -0.20 -2.93 -9.36
CA LEU A 235 -0.60 -1.56 -9.67
C LEU A 235 -1.35 -1.54 -10.98
N TRP A 236 -2.36 -0.68 -11.07
CA TRP A 236 -3.07 -0.34 -12.30
C TRP A 236 -2.86 1.15 -12.59
N ARG A 237 -2.35 1.47 -13.79
CA ARG A 237 -2.12 2.85 -14.22
C ARG A 237 -2.78 3.10 -15.55
N THR A 238 -3.67 4.07 -15.58
CA THR A 238 -4.43 4.44 -16.78
C THR A 238 -3.57 5.24 -17.75
N CYS A 239 -3.76 4.98 -19.05
CA CYS A 239 -3.07 5.68 -20.12
C CYS A 239 -4.06 6.23 -21.14
N GLU A 240 -3.73 7.40 -21.66
CA GLU A 240 -4.49 8.04 -22.74
C GLU A 240 -4.52 7.19 -24.02
N SER A 241 -3.51 6.37 -24.25
CA SER A 241 -3.44 5.40 -25.36
C SER A 241 -4.50 4.30 -25.29
N GLY A 242 -5.28 4.20 -24.21
CA GLY A 242 -6.34 3.22 -24.01
C GLY A 242 -5.91 1.89 -23.41
N ASN A 243 -4.62 1.54 -23.44
CA ASN A 243 -4.09 0.34 -22.80
C ASN A 243 -3.42 0.70 -21.46
N PRO A 244 -4.01 0.31 -20.31
CA PRO A 244 -3.42 0.58 -19.01
C PRO A 244 -2.15 -0.24 -18.82
N PHE A 245 -1.26 0.26 -17.95
CA PHE A 245 -0.20 -0.56 -17.39
C PHE A 245 -0.74 -1.36 -16.20
N ILE A 246 -0.52 -2.66 -16.22
CA ILE A 246 -0.63 -3.55 -15.07
C ILE A 246 0.78 -3.95 -14.68
N ILE A 247 1.22 -3.56 -13.49
CA ILE A 247 2.58 -3.76 -13.01
C ILE A 247 2.50 -4.59 -11.74
N PHE A 248 3.23 -5.69 -11.67
CA PHE A 248 3.15 -6.59 -10.53
C PHE A 248 4.49 -7.28 -10.22
N SER A 249 4.67 -7.64 -8.94
CA SER A 249 5.81 -8.45 -8.47
C SER A 249 5.36 -9.87 -8.14
N GLY A 250 6.20 -10.85 -8.49
CA GLY A 250 5.89 -12.26 -8.32
C GLY A 250 5.16 -12.86 -9.52
N GLY A 251 4.28 -13.84 -9.27
CA GLY A 251 3.49 -14.51 -10.31
C GLY A 251 4.26 -15.52 -11.16
N MET A 252 5.58 -15.64 -10.99
CA MET A 252 6.41 -16.55 -11.78
C MET A 252 6.10 -18.01 -11.45
N PRO A 253 6.29 -18.93 -12.41
CA PRO A 253 6.17 -20.36 -12.15
C PRO A 253 7.09 -20.79 -11.00
N ARG A 254 6.59 -21.68 -10.15
CA ARG A 254 7.40 -22.30 -9.09
C ARG A 254 8.48 -23.16 -9.73
N ALA A 255 9.73 -22.76 -9.50
CA ALA A 255 10.90 -23.50 -9.99
C ALA A 255 11.72 -23.98 -8.80
N SER A 256 12.45 -25.08 -9.01
CA SER A 256 13.36 -25.65 -8.01
C SER A 256 14.68 -24.88 -7.86
N TYR A 257 14.92 -23.87 -8.68
CA TYR A 257 16.19 -23.11 -8.77
C TYR A 257 16.10 -21.76 -8.08
N GLY A 258 15.65 -21.68 -6.87
CA GLY A 258 15.61 -20.42 -6.15
C GLY A 258 14.56 -19.41 -6.64
N ASP A 259 14.51 -18.27 -6.00
CA ASP A 259 13.52 -17.23 -6.27
C ASP A 259 14.05 -16.23 -7.31
N ARG A 260 13.26 -16.01 -8.37
CA ARG A 260 13.50 -14.87 -9.25
C ARG A 260 12.92 -13.61 -8.61
N HIS A 261 13.75 -12.59 -8.52
CA HIS A 261 13.35 -11.27 -8.05
C HIS A 261 12.95 -10.43 -9.27
N CYS A 262 11.66 -10.35 -9.54
CA CYS A 262 11.19 -9.70 -10.76
C CYS A 262 9.98 -8.81 -10.53
N VAL A 263 9.84 -7.82 -11.40
CA VAL A 263 8.64 -7.04 -11.61
C VAL A 263 8.22 -7.20 -13.06
N SER A 264 6.96 -7.52 -13.26
CA SER A 264 6.37 -7.68 -14.60
C SER A 264 5.58 -6.45 -14.97
N VAL A 265 5.73 -6.02 -16.21
CA VAL A 265 5.01 -4.89 -16.80
C VAL A 265 4.18 -5.42 -17.96
N LEU A 266 2.87 -5.26 -17.85
CA LEU A 266 1.90 -5.63 -18.89
C LEU A 266 1.23 -4.37 -19.43
N GLN A 267 1.26 -4.19 -20.75
CA GLN A 267 0.51 -3.17 -21.46
C GLN A 267 -0.10 -3.74 -22.73
N GLY A 268 -1.42 -3.82 -22.79
CA GLY A 268 -2.13 -4.48 -23.89
C GLY A 268 -1.73 -5.97 -23.97
N GLN A 269 -1.06 -6.36 -25.04
CA GLN A 269 -0.55 -7.73 -25.23
C GLN A 269 0.95 -7.87 -24.93
N THR A 270 1.62 -6.78 -24.61
CA THR A 270 3.06 -6.80 -24.32
C THR A 270 3.26 -7.09 -22.82
N LEU A 271 3.92 -8.20 -22.53
CA LEU A 271 4.35 -8.58 -21.19
C LEU A 271 5.87 -8.63 -21.16
N ALA A 272 6.49 -7.82 -20.31
CA ALA A 272 7.92 -7.88 -20.05
C ALA A 272 8.18 -8.20 -18.58
N THR A 273 9.21 -9.00 -18.35
CA THR A 273 9.68 -9.35 -17.00
C THR A 273 11.02 -8.69 -16.77
N LEU A 274 11.09 -7.87 -15.76
CA LEU A 274 12.30 -7.17 -15.35
C LEU A 274 12.92 -7.92 -14.18
N ASP A 275 14.10 -8.49 -14.37
CA ASP A 275 14.81 -9.25 -13.35
C ASP A 275 15.78 -8.34 -12.58
N PHE A 276 15.89 -8.58 -11.28
CA PHE A 276 16.73 -7.83 -10.36
C PHE A 276 17.70 -8.76 -9.63
N THR A 277 18.80 -8.19 -9.16
CA THR A 277 19.89 -8.91 -8.49
C THR A 277 19.58 -9.30 -7.05
N SER A 278 18.66 -8.56 -6.41
CA SER A 278 18.21 -8.80 -5.03
C SER A 278 16.69 -8.71 -4.91
N ARG A 279 16.17 -9.04 -3.73
CA ARG A 279 14.73 -9.10 -3.49
C ARG A 279 14.08 -7.73 -3.72
N VAL A 280 12.97 -7.73 -4.46
CA VAL A 280 12.13 -6.54 -4.63
C VAL A 280 11.42 -6.23 -3.31
N ILE A 281 11.68 -5.04 -2.78
CA ILE A 281 11.09 -4.54 -1.54
C ILE A 281 9.79 -3.81 -1.85
N ASP A 282 9.83 -2.89 -2.82
CA ASP A 282 8.67 -2.12 -3.23
C ASP A 282 8.86 -1.58 -4.65
N PHE A 283 7.77 -1.10 -5.25
CA PHE A 283 7.84 -0.37 -6.52
C PHE A 283 6.67 0.61 -6.64
N PHE A 284 6.88 1.68 -7.37
CA PHE A 284 5.89 2.71 -7.65
C PHE A 284 6.13 3.34 -9.02
N THR A 285 5.12 4.05 -9.51
CA THR A 285 5.23 4.77 -10.79
C THR A 285 5.36 6.26 -10.57
N VAL A 286 6.19 6.89 -11.39
CA VAL A 286 6.30 8.35 -11.47
C VAL A 286 5.43 8.82 -12.62
N GLN A 287 4.52 9.74 -12.33
CA GLN A 287 3.57 10.29 -13.29
C GLN A 287 4.09 11.59 -13.91
N SER A 288 3.47 12.03 -15.00
CA SER A 288 3.71 13.37 -15.53
C SER A 288 3.27 14.45 -14.54
N ALA A 289 4.04 15.54 -14.45
CA ALA A 289 3.65 16.71 -13.66
C ALA A 289 2.41 17.43 -14.24
N GLU A 290 2.19 17.28 -15.54
CA GLU A 290 1.00 17.77 -16.21
C GLU A 290 -0.12 16.75 -16.04
N VAL A 291 -1.19 17.13 -15.36
CA VAL A 291 -2.41 16.31 -15.27
C VAL A 291 -3.13 16.44 -16.61
N PRO A 292 -3.21 15.38 -17.43
CA PRO A 292 -3.91 15.45 -18.71
C PRO A 292 -5.38 15.79 -18.51
N GLU A 293 -5.97 16.54 -19.43
CA GLU A 293 -7.41 16.66 -19.54
C GLU A 293 -8.00 15.25 -19.72
N GLY A 294 -8.76 14.76 -18.76
CA GLY A 294 -9.32 13.40 -18.79
C GLY A 294 -8.92 12.51 -17.61
N GLY A 295 -7.94 12.91 -16.79
CA GLY A 295 -7.59 12.23 -15.55
C GLY A 295 -6.84 10.91 -15.74
N PHE A 296 -6.13 10.74 -16.85
CA PHE A 296 -5.21 9.62 -17.06
C PHE A 296 -3.90 9.82 -16.27
N GLU A 297 -3.35 8.73 -15.76
CA GLU A 297 -2.12 8.78 -14.96
C GLU A 297 -0.86 8.92 -15.81
N ASN A 298 -0.87 8.35 -17.01
CA ASN A 298 0.25 8.37 -17.98
C ASN A 298 1.62 8.21 -17.32
N PRO A 299 1.92 7.05 -16.72
CA PRO A 299 3.16 6.87 -15.96
C PRO A 299 4.37 7.05 -16.89
N ARG A 300 5.35 7.85 -16.46
CA ARG A 300 6.60 8.10 -17.18
C ARG A 300 7.67 7.09 -16.84
N ALA A 301 7.78 6.74 -15.59
CA ALA A 301 8.79 5.81 -15.12
C ALA A 301 8.22 4.86 -14.07
N LEU A 302 8.80 3.67 -14.02
CA LEU A 302 8.66 2.70 -12.95
C LEU A 302 9.93 2.75 -12.10
N VAL A 303 9.79 2.96 -10.80
CA VAL A 303 10.88 2.91 -9.85
C VAL A 303 10.73 1.65 -9.02
N VAL A 304 11.75 0.80 -9.01
CA VAL A 304 11.80 -0.44 -8.25
C VAL A 304 12.87 -0.32 -7.17
N LEU A 305 12.46 -0.59 -5.95
CA LEU A 305 13.32 -0.62 -4.79
C LEU A 305 13.66 -2.08 -4.49
N VAL A 306 14.92 -2.42 -4.58
CA VAL A 306 15.47 -3.71 -4.16
C VAL A 306 16.32 -3.52 -2.90
N GLU A 307 16.82 -4.62 -2.31
CA GLU A 307 17.50 -4.53 -1.00
C GLU A 307 18.70 -3.56 -0.98
N GLU A 308 19.43 -3.45 -2.09
CA GLU A 308 20.68 -2.70 -2.13
C GLU A 308 20.64 -1.46 -3.04
N GLU A 309 19.67 -1.40 -3.95
CA GLU A 309 19.62 -0.35 -4.97
C GLU A 309 18.21 0.10 -5.32
N LEU A 310 18.13 1.22 -6.01
CA LEU A 310 16.93 1.74 -6.63
C LEU A 310 17.13 1.74 -8.14
N VAL A 311 16.21 1.10 -8.87
CA VAL A 311 16.25 1.00 -10.32
C VAL A 311 15.08 1.78 -10.92
N ALA A 312 15.37 2.71 -11.82
CA ALA A 312 14.35 3.44 -12.57
C ALA A 312 14.28 2.94 -14.02
N ILE A 313 13.06 2.82 -14.53
CA ILE A 313 12.76 2.26 -15.86
C ILE A 313 11.88 3.26 -16.60
N ASP A 314 12.28 3.63 -17.82
CA ASP A 314 11.50 4.51 -18.67
C ASP A 314 10.33 3.75 -19.29
N LEU A 315 9.12 4.16 -18.99
CA LEU A 315 7.88 3.57 -19.54
C LEU A 315 7.42 4.26 -20.83
N GLN A 316 8.07 5.33 -21.25
CA GLN A 316 7.72 6.07 -22.46
C GLN A 316 8.47 5.54 -23.70
N THR A 317 9.69 5.05 -23.51
CA THR A 317 10.50 4.51 -24.59
C THR A 317 10.15 3.05 -24.85
N PRO A 318 9.94 2.64 -26.14
CA PRO A 318 9.72 1.24 -26.48
C PRO A 318 10.84 0.33 -25.96
N GLY A 319 10.46 -0.82 -25.38
CA GLY A 319 11.40 -1.76 -24.77
C GLY A 319 11.70 -1.46 -23.31
N TRP A 320 11.18 -0.37 -22.75
CA TRP A 320 11.27 0.04 -21.34
C TRP A 320 12.71 -0.06 -20.78
N PRO A 321 13.64 0.77 -21.31
CA PRO A 321 15.03 0.74 -20.87
C PRO A 321 15.18 1.30 -19.45
N THR A 322 16.26 0.90 -18.78
CA THR A 322 16.63 1.50 -17.49
C THR A 322 17.09 2.95 -17.68
N ILE A 323 16.67 3.81 -16.77
CA ILE A 323 17.16 5.16 -16.64
C ILE A 323 18.42 5.14 -15.78
N PRO A 324 19.60 5.55 -16.29
CA PRO A 324 20.79 5.62 -15.47
C PRO A 324 20.58 6.65 -14.35
N ALA A 325 20.69 6.18 -13.11
CA ALA A 325 20.55 7.07 -11.97
C ALA A 325 21.87 7.86 -11.76
N PRO A 326 21.79 9.18 -11.56
CA PRO A 326 22.97 10.03 -11.54
C PRO A 326 23.88 9.82 -10.32
N TYR A 327 23.41 9.14 -9.26
CA TYR A 327 24.09 9.08 -7.96
C TYR A 327 23.90 7.73 -7.30
N LEU A 328 24.35 6.62 -7.88
CA LEU A 328 24.21 5.34 -7.23
C LEU A 328 25.55 4.73 -6.79
N ALA A 329 25.98 5.22 -5.67
CA ALA A 329 26.59 4.41 -4.63
C ALA A 329 25.48 3.73 -3.79
N PRO A 330 25.73 2.62 -3.07
CA PRO A 330 24.76 2.03 -2.16
C PRO A 330 24.19 3.11 -1.23
N LEU A 331 22.86 3.30 -1.30
CA LEU A 331 22.18 4.37 -0.57
C LEU A 331 22.25 4.14 0.94
N HIS A 332 22.37 2.90 1.35
CA HIS A 332 22.39 2.49 2.75
C HIS A 332 23.43 1.40 3.02
N SER A 333 23.91 1.33 4.25
CA SER A 333 24.80 0.26 4.73
C SER A 333 24.08 -1.04 5.07
N SER A 334 22.75 -1.05 5.05
CA SER A 334 21.89 -2.21 5.30
C SER A 334 20.77 -2.27 4.25
N ALA A 335 20.09 -3.40 4.18
CA ALA A 335 18.98 -3.59 3.24
C ALA A 335 17.90 -2.52 3.45
N ILE A 336 17.40 -1.96 2.34
CA ILE A 336 16.28 -1.01 2.32
C ILE A 336 15.01 -1.78 2.67
N THR A 337 14.19 -1.23 3.57
CA THR A 337 12.96 -1.86 4.02
C THR A 337 11.70 -1.08 3.65
N CYS A 338 11.83 0.22 3.42
CA CYS A 338 10.70 1.09 3.11
C CYS A 338 11.14 2.28 2.26
N SER A 339 10.25 2.77 1.41
CA SER A 339 10.43 4.01 0.66
C SER A 339 9.16 4.85 0.65
N CYS A 340 9.32 6.15 0.45
CA CYS A 340 8.22 7.06 0.24
C CYS A 340 8.54 7.98 -0.94
N HIS A 341 7.57 8.14 -1.83
CA HIS A 341 7.64 9.05 -2.96
C HIS A 341 6.78 10.28 -2.71
N VAL A 342 7.37 11.46 -2.92
CA VAL A 342 6.68 12.75 -2.80
C VAL A 342 6.77 13.48 -4.13
N SER A 343 5.64 13.97 -4.63
CA SER A 343 5.53 14.82 -5.82
C SER A 343 5.30 16.29 -5.44
N ASN A 344 5.40 17.18 -6.43
CA ASN A 344 5.15 18.62 -6.27
C ASN A 344 6.05 19.30 -5.21
N VAL A 345 7.31 18.91 -5.17
CA VAL A 345 8.31 19.54 -4.28
C VAL A 345 8.46 21.00 -4.64
N PRO A 346 8.41 21.95 -3.69
CA PRO A 346 8.64 23.38 -3.96
C PRO A 346 9.95 23.63 -4.70
N LEU A 347 9.94 24.50 -5.74
CA LEU A 347 11.11 24.73 -6.62
C LEU A 347 12.38 25.08 -5.84
N LYS A 348 12.28 25.94 -4.83
CA LYS A 348 13.44 26.31 -3.98
C LYS A 348 14.05 25.13 -3.23
N LEU A 349 13.20 24.17 -2.79
CA LEU A 349 13.70 22.96 -2.15
C LEU A 349 14.34 22.03 -3.18
N TRP A 350 13.73 21.90 -4.35
CA TRP A 350 14.28 21.12 -5.47
C TRP A 350 15.65 21.62 -5.89
N GLU A 351 15.81 22.94 -6.12
CA GLU A 351 17.09 23.56 -6.48
C GLU A 351 18.18 23.29 -5.44
N ARG A 352 17.84 23.31 -4.15
CA ARG A 352 18.79 22.93 -3.08
C ARG A 352 19.18 21.47 -3.13
N ILE A 353 18.22 20.57 -3.37
CA ILE A 353 18.48 19.13 -3.49
C ILE A 353 19.43 18.87 -4.66
N VAL A 354 19.18 19.46 -5.82
CA VAL A 354 20.02 19.34 -7.02
C VAL A 354 21.43 19.89 -6.76
N SER A 355 21.53 21.11 -6.22
CA SER A 355 22.82 21.74 -5.93
C SER A 355 23.70 20.91 -4.97
N VAL A 356 23.10 20.29 -3.97
CA VAL A 356 23.86 19.43 -3.05
C VAL A 356 24.21 18.10 -3.69
N GLY A 357 23.32 17.54 -4.52
CA GLY A 357 23.63 16.34 -5.31
C GLY A 357 24.85 16.55 -6.20
N GLU A 358 24.94 17.71 -6.89
CA GLU A 358 26.09 18.09 -7.70
C GLU A 358 27.39 18.23 -6.89
N GLN A 359 27.30 18.73 -5.65
CA GLN A 359 28.47 18.85 -4.76
C GLN A 359 28.95 17.52 -4.19
N GLN A 360 28.08 16.51 -4.12
CA GLN A 360 28.40 15.18 -3.61
C GLN A 360 28.75 14.18 -4.72
N SER A 361 28.56 14.54 -5.99
CA SER A 361 28.98 13.74 -7.13
C SER A 361 30.50 13.83 -7.29
N PRO A 362 31.22 12.68 -7.37
CA PRO A 362 32.65 12.69 -7.65
C PRO A 362 32.97 13.19 -9.09
#